data_d46e2f8586edba10d165f4f077aa5309
#
_entry.id   d46e2f8586edba10d165f4f077aa5309
#
_cell.length_a   1.000
_cell.length_b   1.000
_cell.length_c   1.000
_cell.angle_alpha   90.00
_cell.angle_beta   90.00
_cell.angle_gamma   90.00
#
_symmetry.space_group_name_H-M   'P 1'
#
loop_
_entity.id
_entity.type
_entity.pdbx_description
1 polymer ?
#
loop_
_entity_poly.entity_id
_entity_poly.type
_entity_poly.pdbx_seq_one_letter_code
_entity_poly.pdbx_strand_id
1 'polypeptide(L)'
;MPEKRGTGRGKVILLGEHAVVHGVPALVVGLERGAEATATAASQDEIVLGGMTLDGDHELLSALAAARQVLGAPPVRLQLELHIPAGAGLGASAALGVAAARALLGGDETSDEAAVARAADAWETVLHGNPSGVDRAAAQLGGVLCFVKNGAIEPVPLRKALHLVVAVAAPPAKTKEMVAMVADLKESNPTQFDKNLGAIRSLVENANVCLRGGDLVSLGKLMDLCQMVLAGWMLSTEGLEIACKVARGAGALGAKLTGSGGGGAIVALAPDPAIAGRVQTALAARGFPAFACQVDPDQNDDPDGHSHHGGHAHG
;
A
#
# COMPACT_ATOMS: atom_id res chain seq x y z
N MET A 1 8.89 -8.16 30.99
CA MET A 1 8.57 -9.06 29.87
C MET A 1 9.42 -8.61 28.69
N PRO A 2 9.90 -9.50 27.83
CA PRO A 2 10.59 -9.06 26.64
C PRO A 2 9.70 -8.16 25.80
N GLU A 3 10.31 -7.17 25.16
CA GLU A 3 9.62 -6.29 24.20
C GLU A 3 9.11 -7.13 23.04
N LYS A 4 7.85 -6.91 22.67
CA LYS A 4 7.20 -7.62 21.57
C LYS A 4 7.10 -6.65 20.39
N ARG A 5 7.81 -6.93 19.31
CA ARG A 5 7.87 -6.10 18.11
C ARG A 5 7.01 -6.66 17.01
N GLY A 6 6.25 -5.78 16.37
CA GLY A 6 5.46 -6.08 15.18
C GLY A 6 5.70 -5.06 14.09
N THR A 7 5.62 -5.48 12.84
CA THR A 7 5.76 -4.64 11.66
C THR A 7 4.50 -4.66 10.82
N GLY A 8 4.22 -3.57 10.12
CA GLY A 8 3.15 -3.47 9.14
C GLY A 8 3.64 -2.66 7.95
N ARG A 9 3.34 -3.12 6.75
CA ARG A 9 3.83 -2.52 5.51
C ARG A 9 2.97 -1.34 5.08
N GLY A 10 3.56 -0.33 4.44
CA GLY A 10 2.83 0.63 3.63
C GLY A 10 2.30 0.00 2.35
N LYS A 11 1.53 0.75 1.57
CA LYS A 11 1.03 0.25 0.27
C LYS A 11 0.98 1.34 -0.80
N VAL A 12 1.02 0.89 -2.03
CA VAL A 12 0.61 1.68 -3.20
C VAL A 12 -0.37 0.88 -4.05
N ILE A 13 -1.25 1.54 -4.75
CA ILE A 13 -2.08 0.92 -5.78
C ILE A 13 -1.38 1.15 -7.11
N LEU A 14 -1.03 0.05 -7.81
CA LEU A 14 -0.48 0.14 -9.17
C LEU A 14 -1.57 0.48 -10.18
N LEU A 15 -2.71 -0.22 -10.12
CA LEU A 15 -3.87 -0.01 -10.98
C LEU A 15 -5.15 -0.40 -10.24
N GLY A 16 -6.27 0.26 -10.56
CA GLY A 16 -7.59 -0.12 -10.05
C GLY A 16 -8.15 0.82 -8.99
N GLU A 17 -7.52 1.97 -8.74
CA GLU A 17 -8.03 3.02 -7.83
C GLU A 17 -9.47 3.37 -8.19
N HIS A 18 -10.29 3.63 -7.20
CA HIS A 18 -11.74 3.89 -7.30
C HIS A 18 -12.54 2.79 -7.97
N ALA A 19 -12.04 2.18 -9.07
CA ALA A 19 -12.74 1.11 -9.76
C ALA A 19 -12.97 -0.12 -8.87
N VAL A 20 -12.07 -0.34 -7.90
CA VAL A 20 -12.15 -1.47 -6.95
C VAL A 20 -13.43 -1.47 -6.11
N VAL A 21 -14.00 -0.30 -5.76
CA VAL A 21 -15.26 -0.24 -5.02
C VAL A 21 -16.47 -0.61 -5.88
N HIS A 22 -16.29 -0.67 -7.20
CA HIS A 22 -17.28 -1.08 -8.20
C HIS A 22 -17.06 -2.50 -8.73
N GLY A 23 -16.26 -3.34 -8.02
CA GLY A 23 -16.02 -4.75 -8.37
C GLY A 23 -15.02 -4.97 -9.49
N VAL A 24 -14.24 -3.96 -9.86
CA VAL A 24 -13.05 -4.11 -10.70
C VAL A 24 -11.88 -4.55 -9.82
N PRO A 25 -11.03 -5.52 -10.24
CA PRO A 25 -9.83 -5.84 -9.48
C PRO A 25 -8.89 -4.65 -9.33
N ALA A 26 -8.09 -4.65 -8.26
CA ALA A 26 -6.98 -3.72 -8.09
C ALA A 26 -5.68 -4.49 -7.89
N LEU A 27 -4.59 -4.00 -8.47
CA LEU A 27 -3.23 -4.46 -8.18
C LEU A 27 -2.62 -3.54 -7.13
N VAL A 28 -2.30 -4.12 -5.98
CA VAL A 28 -1.80 -3.41 -4.81
C VAL A 28 -0.45 -3.96 -4.42
N VAL A 29 0.46 -3.11 -4.02
CA VAL A 29 1.82 -3.48 -3.61
C VAL A 29 2.03 -3.11 -2.15
N GLY A 30 2.41 -4.09 -1.33
CA GLY A 30 2.93 -3.84 0.01
C GLY A 30 4.37 -3.35 -0.08
N LEU A 31 4.64 -2.21 0.55
CA LEU A 31 5.96 -1.59 0.58
C LEU A 31 6.80 -2.17 1.73
N GLU A 32 8.11 -2.26 1.57
CA GLU A 32 9.00 -2.62 2.69
C GLU A 32 8.95 -1.59 3.83
N ARG A 33 8.73 -0.32 3.49
CA ARG A 33 8.52 0.74 4.47
C ARG A 33 7.07 0.73 4.96
N GLY A 34 6.87 1.01 6.24
CA GLY A 34 5.52 1.01 6.81
C GLY A 34 5.51 1.55 8.23
N ALA A 35 5.13 0.72 9.18
CA ALA A 35 5.12 1.05 10.60
C ALA A 35 5.76 -0.06 11.44
N GLU A 36 6.30 0.33 12.58
CA GLU A 36 6.78 -0.57 13.62
C GLU A 36 6.00 -0.30 14.91
N ALA A 37 5.78 -1.35 15.68
CA ALA A 37 5.14 -1.28 16.98
C ALA A 37 5.92 -2.09 18.01
N THR A 38 6.05 -1.56 19.21
CA THR A 38 6.60 -2.27 20.37
C THR A 38 5.60 -2.22 21.50
N ALA A 39 5.16 -3.39 21.99
CA ALA A 39 4.20 -3.51 23.08
C ALA A 39 4.89 -3.91 24.38
N THR A 40 4.59 -3.18 25.46
CA THR A 40 5.00 -3.50 26.84
C THR A 40 3.77 -3.52 27.75
N ALA A 41 3.78 -4.37 28.78
CA ALA A 41 2.67 -4.44 29.74
C ALA A 41 2.48 -3.10 30.47
N ALA A 42 1.23 -2.68 30.64
CA ALA A 42 0.86 -1.46 31.35
C ALA A 42 -0.41 -1.66 32.17
N SER A 43 -0.70 -0.72 33.08
CA SER A 43 -1.95 -0.75 33.88
C SER A 43 -3.15 -0.22 33.10
N GLN A 44 -2.91 0.58 32.07
CA GLN A 44 -3.89 1.15 31.14
C GLN A 44 -3.28 1.27 29.74
N ASP A 45 -4.13 1.44 28.72
CA ASP A 45 -3.65 1.67 27.36
C ASP A 45 -2.98 3.01 27.24
N GLU A 46 -1.80 3.00 26.63
CA GLU A 46 -1.00 4.18 26.33
C GLU A 46 -0.40 4.02 24.93
N ILE A 47 -0.42 5.07 24.12
CA ILE A 47 0.26 5.12 22.81
C ILE A 47 1.31 6.20 22.82
N VAL A 48 2.50 5.87 22.38
CA VAL A 48 3.58 6.79 22.07
C VAL A 48 3.86 6.72 20.57
N LEU A 49 3.56 7.78 19.83
CA LEU A 49 3.78 7.88 18.39
C LEU A 49 4.88 8.89 18.09
N GLY A 50 5.97 8.44 17.46
CA GLY A 50 7.11 9.31 17.15
C GLY A 50 7.69 10.03 18.38
N GLY A 51 7.69 9.36 19.53
CA GLY A 51 8.19 9.91 20.80
C GLY A 51 7.19 10.76 21.60
N MET A 52 5.98 11.02 21.06
CA MET A 52 4.94 11.78 21.76
C MET A 52 3.86 10.86 22.33
N THR A 53 3.54 10.99 23.62
CA THR A 53 2.42 10.27 24.22
C THR A 53 1.11 10.91 23.76
N LEU A 54 0.15 10.09 23.33
CA LEU A 54 -1.16 10.56 22.88
C LEU A 54 -2.11 10.72 24.07
N ASP A 55 -2.89 11.81 24.08
CA ASP A 55 -3.86 12.10 25.13
C ASP A 55 -5.16 11.31 24.99
N GLY A 56 -5.94 11.20 26.09
CA GLY A 56 -7.00 10.26 26.36
C GLY A 56 -8.14 10.09 25.34
N ASP A 57 -8.45 11.09 24.51
CA ASP A 57 -9.54 11.01 23.51
C ASP A 57 -9.02 10.79 22.06
N HIS A 58 -7.75 10.45 21.91
CA HIS A 58 -7.19 10.24 20.56
C HIS A 58 -7.74 8.98 19.90
N GLU A 59 -8.17 9.06 18.64
CA GLU A 59 -8.78 7.94 17.89
C GLU A 59 -7.92 6.67 17.87
N LEU A 60 -6.58 6.79 17.87
CA LEU A 60 -5.68 5.65 17.93
C LEU A 60 -5.77 4.87 19.25
N LEU A 61 -6.09 5.51 20.38
CA LEU A 61 -6.32 4.79 21.64
C LEU A 61 -7.60 3.96 21.58
N SER A 62 -8.65 4.50 20.96
CA SER A 62 -9.88 3.74 20.70
C SER A 62 -9.64 2.57 19.75
N ALA A 63 -8.81 2.76 18.73
CA ALA A 63 -8.42 1.70 17.80
C ALA A 63 -7.57 0.60 18.48
N LEU A 64 -6.64 0.98 19.37
CA LEU A 64 -5.89 0.03 20.20
C LEU A 64 -6.82 -0.79 21.10
N ALA A 65 -7.76 -0.13 21.78
CA ALA A 65 -8.72 -0.81 22.64
C ALA A 65 -9.55 -1.83 21.85
N ALA A 66 -10.04 -1.48 20.66
CA ALA A 66 -10.78 -2.39 19.78
C ALA A 66 -9.93 -3.59 19.34
N ALA A 67 -8.70 -3.37 18.89
CA ALA A 67 -7.78 -4.44 18.50
C ALA A 67 -7.47 -5.39 19.67
N ARG A 68 -7.19 -4.84 20.85
CA ARG A 68 -6.95 -5.64 22.08
C ARG A 68 -8.18 -6.46 22.47
N GLN A 69 -9.37 -5.87 22.41
CA GLN A 69 -10.61 -6.57 22.76
C GLN A 69 -10.82 -7.81 21.89
N VAL A 70 -10.57 -7.70 20.57
CA VAL A 70 -10.66 -8.82 19.63
C VAL A 70 -9.67 -9.94 19.97
N LEU A 71 -8.49 -9.58 20.49
CA LEU A 71 -7.43 -10.52 20.85
C LEU A 71 -7.53 -11.03 22.30
N GLY A 72 -8.38 -10.46 23.13
CA GLY A 72 -8.40 -10.74 24.57
C GLY A 72 -7.10 -10.32 25.27
N ALA A 73 -6.38 -9.35 24.73
CA ALA A 73 -5.08 -8.91 25.22
C ALA A 73 -5.23 -7.92 26.40
N PRO A 74 -4.33 -7.95 27.42
CA PRO A 74 -4.35 -7.00 28.53
C PRO A 74 -3.93 -5.59 28.06
N PRO A 75 -4.12 -4.55 28.91
CA PRO A 75 -3.65 -3.21 28.61
C PRO A 75 -2.15 -3.15 28.37
N VAL A 76 -1.75 -2.29 27.44
CA VAL A 76 -0.35 -2.14 27.00
C VAL A 76 0.04 -0.68 26.81
N ARG A 77 1.33 -0.40 27.00
CA ARG A 77 1.99 0.75 26.40
C ARG A 77 2.49 0.32 25.03
N LEU A 78 1.98 0.97 23.97
CA LEU A 78 2.31 0.73 22.58
C LEU A 78 3.14 1.88 22.03
N GLN A 79 4.40 1.63 21.72
CA GLN A 79 5.25 2.56 21.01
C GLN A 79 5.13 2.31 19.51
N LEU A 80 4.83 3.36 18.76
CA LEU A 80 4.60 3.32 17.31
C LEU A 80 5.60 4.22 16.59
N GLU A 81 6.18 3.68 15.52
CA GLU A 81 7.03 4.42 14.59
C GLU A 81 6.48 4.28 13.17
N LEU A 82 6.40 5.40 12.45
CA LEU A 82 5.88 5.42 11.08
C LEU A 82 6.99 5.85 10.11
N HIS A 83 7.31 5.00 9.14
CA HIS A 83 8.38 5.19 8.17
C HIS A 83 7.88 5.60 6.78
N ILE A 84 6.59 5.91 6.67
CA ILE A 84 5.94 6.44 5.46
C ILE A 84 5.20 7.73 5.80
N PRO A 85 5.03 8.66 4.85
CA PRO A 85 4.27 9.89 5.06
C PRO A 85 2.82 9.60 5.46
N ALA A 86 2.40 10.13 6.61
CA ALA A 86 1.02 10.06 7.06
C ALA A 86 0.10 10.84 6.11
N GLY A 87 -1.10 10.33 5.88
CA GLY A 87 -2.13 11.01 5.08
C GLY A 87 -1.89 10.97 3.56
N ALA A 88 -0.73 10.53 3.06
CA ALA A 88 -0.41 10.55 1.63
C ALA A 88 -1.08 9.43 0.80
N GLY A 89 -2.02 8.67 1.36
CA GLY A 89 -2.68 7.56 0.69
C GLY A 89 -1.85 6.26 0.63
N LEU A 90 -0.80 6.18 1.46
CA LEU A 90 0.15 5.06 1.50
C LEU A 90 -0.20 3.98 2.53
N GLY A 91 -1.41 3.98 3.07
CA GLY A 91 -1.89 2.94 4.00
C GLY A 91 -1.29 3.05 5.41
N ALA A 92 -0.94 4.25 5.88
CA ALA A 92 -0.32 4.46 7.19
C ALA A 92 -1.14 3.90 8.36
N SER A 93 -2.46 4.09 8.34
CA SER A 93 -3.38 3.58 9.36
C SER A 93 -3.33 2.05 9.44
N ALA A 94 -3.48 1.38 8.31
CA ALA A 94 -3.44 -0.07 8.24
C ALA A 94 -2.06 -0.64 8.62
N ALA A 95 -0.98 0.05 8.23
CA ALA A 95 0.37 -0.33 8.64
C ALA A 95 0.53 -0.28 10.17
N LEU A 96 0.05 0.80 10.81
CA LEU A 96 0.04 0.92 12.27
C LEU A 96 -0.82 -0.18 12.92
N GLY A 97 -2.02 -0.44 12.38
CA GLY A 97 -2.93 -1.48 12.90
C GLY A 97 -2.35 -2.89 12.82
N VAL A 98 -1.71 -3.24 11.70
CA VAL A 98 -1.04 -4.54 11.53
C VAL A 98 0.17 -4.66 12.46
N ALA A 99 1.01 -3.62 12.54
CA ALA A 99 2.16 -3.59 13.45
C ALA A 99 1.71 -3.75 14.92
N ALA A 100 0.68 -3.01 15.32
CA ALA A 100 0.10 -3.11 16.67
C ALA A 100 -0.44 -4.52 16.95
N ALA A 101 -1.19 -5.11 16.02
CA ALA A 101 -1.75 -6.45 16.17
C ALA A 101 -0.64 -7.52 16.36
N ARG A 102 0.42 -7.47 15.56
CA ARG A 102 1.58 -8.36 15.69
C ARG A 102 2.30 -8.18 17.03
N ALA A 103 2.55 -6.92 17.43
CA ALA A 103 3.16 -6.65 18.72
C ALA A 103 2.32 -7.17 19.89
N LEU A 104 0.99 -7.05 19.82
CA LEU A 104 0.07 -7.61 20.83
C LEU A 104 0.10 -9.15 20.89
N LEU A 105 0.29 -9.81 19.75
CA LEU A 105 0.35 -11.28 19.64
C LEU A 105 1.71 -11.90 19.99
N GLY A 106 2.73 -11.10 20.23
CA GLY A 106 4.03 -11.61 20.65
C GLY A 106 5.18 -11.31 19.71
N GLY A 107 4.91 -10.69 18.57
CA GLY A 107 5.89 -10.30 17.56
C GLY A 107 5.64 -10.99 16.21
N ASP A 108 6.37 -10.56 15.18
CA ASP A 108 6.18 -11.00 13.80
C ASP A 108 6.31 -12.53 13.64
N GLU A 109 7.26 -13.16 14.31
CA GLU A 109 7.56 -14.59 14.16
C GLU A 109 6.51 -15.52 14.81
N THR A 110 5.73 -15.00 15.74
CA THR A 110 4.80 -15.81 16.56
C THR A 110 3.33 -15.49 16.27
N SER A 111 3.06 -14.53 15.40
CA SER A 111 1.71 -14.04 15.14
C SER A 111 0.88 -15.03 14.32
N ASP A 112 -0.32 -15.33 14.81
CA ASP A 112 -1.38 -15.91 14.00
C ASP A 112 -1.92 -14.88 13.02
N GLU A 113 -1.65 -15.05 11.73
CA GLU A 113 -2.04 -14.10 10.68
C GLU A 113 -3.56 -13.89 10.59
N ALA A 114 -4.37 -14.89 10.96
CA ALA A 114 -5.82 -14.71 11.05
C ALA A 114 -6.22 -13.82 12.24
N ALA A 115 -5.53 -13.93 13.36
CA ALA A 115 -5.73 -13.04 14.51
C ALA A 115 -5.24 -11.62 14.21
N VAL A 116 -4.09 -11.48 13.53
CA VAL A 116 -3.60 -10.18 13.03
C VAL A 116 -4.66 -9.50 12.16
N ALA A 117 -5.22 -10.23 11.19
CA ALA A 117 -6.25 -9.69 10.31
C ALA A 117 -7.47 -9.16 11.10
N ARG A 118 -8.01 -9.97 12.05
CA ARG A 118 -9.17 -9.56 12.86
C ARG A 118 -8.88 -8.31 13.70
N ALA A 119 -7.71 -8.24 14.32
CA ALA A 119 -7.34 -7.10 15.16
C ALA A 119 -7.11 -5.83 14.34
N ALA A 120 -6.42 -5.95 13.19
CA ALA A 120 -6.20 -4.83 12.29
C ALA A 120 -7.50 -4.36 11.61
N ASP A 121 -8.44 -5.25 11.31
CA ASP A 121 -9.76 -4.85 10.81
C ASP A 121 -10.58 -4.11 11.88
N ALA A 122 -10.48 -4.49 13.16
CA ALA A 122 -11.11 -3.76 14.27
C ALA A 122 -10.47 -2.35 14.42
N TRP A 123 -9.15 -2.25 14.32
CA TRP A 123 -8.42 -0.98 14.31
C TRP A 123 -8.89 -0.06 13.17
N GLU A 124 -8.90 -0.56 11.93
CA GLU A 124 -9.33 0.18 10.75
C GLU A 124 -10.82 0.59 10.82
N THR A 125 -11.67 -0.24 11.40
CA THR A 125 -13.10 0.06 11.57
C THR A 125 -13.32 1.28 12.47
N VAL A 126 -12.54 1.44 13.53
CA VAL A 126 -12.61 2.62 14.40
C VAL A 126 -12.25 3.88 13.63
N LEU A 127 -11.20 3.83 12.79
CA LEU A 127 -10.67 5.01 12.12
C LEU A 127 -11.45 5.36 10.83
N HIS A 128 -12.00 4.38 10.13
CA HIS A 128 -12.58 4.55 8.79
C HIS A 128 -14.03 4.07 8.66
N GLY A 129 -14.62 3.49 9.69
CA GLY A 129 -15.99 3.00 9.72
C GLY A 129 -16.20 1.72 8.92
N ASN A 130 -16.06 1.76 7.60
CA ASN A 130 -16.23 0.58 6.73
C ASN A 130 -15.04 0.46 5.76
N PRO A 131 -13.90 -0.03 6.23
CA PRO A 131 -12.70 -0.18 5.41
C PRO A 131 -12.91 -1.23 4.31
N SER A 132 -12.27 -1.03 3.15
CA SER A 132 -12.34 -2.00 2.04
C SER A 132 -11.56 -3.29 2.30
N GLY A 133 -10.66 -3.29 3.28
CA GLY A 133 -9.74 -4.39 3.58
C GLY A 133 -8.48 -4.43 2.72
N VAL A 134 -8.41 -3.63 1.63
CA VAL A 134 -7.26 -3.63 0.73
C VAL A 134 -5.99 -3.15 1.40
N ASP A 135 -6.07 -2.09 2.20
CA ASP A 135 -4.92 -1.49 2.88
C ASP A 135 -4.38 -2.45 3.95
N ARG A 136 -5.29 -3.08 4.73
CA ARG A 136 -4.91 -4.11 5.71
C ARG A 136 -4.24 -5.31 5.04
N ALA A 137 -4.82 -5.82 3.93
CA ALA A 137 -4.25 -6.96 3.24
C ALA A 137 -2.83 -6.67 2.72
N ALA A 138 -2.61 -5.51 2.13
CA ALA A 138 -1.28 -5.12 1.66
C ALA A 138 -0.29 -4.90 2.82
N ALA A 139 -0.74 -4.29 3.93
CA ALA A 139 0.09 -4.08 5.12
C ALA A 139 0.50 -5.40 5.79
N GLN A 140 -0.35 -6.40 5.73
CA GLN A 140 -0.14 -7.70 6.35
C GLN A 140 0.68 -8.65 5.48
N LEU A 141 0.30 -8.83 4.21
CA LEU A 141 0.85 -9.86 3.35
C LEU A 141 2.11 -9.39 2.58
N GLY A 142 2.18 -8.10 2.26
CA GLY A 142 3.27 -7.60 1.40
C GLY A 142 3.16 -8.07 -0.05
N GLY A 143 4.26 -8.01 -0.79
CA GLY A 143 4.31 -8.43 -2.18
C GLY A 143 3.34 -7.67 -3.09
N VAL A 144 2.96 -8.29 -4.21
CA VAL A 144 1.90 -7.79 -5.10
C VAL A 144 0.65 -8.61 -4.92
N LEU A 145 -0.49 -7.95 -4.73
CA LEU A 145 -1.78 -8.57 -4.52
C LEU A 145 -2.78 -8.13 -5.60
N CYS A 146 -3.51 -9.09 -6.13
CA CYS A 146 -4.74 -8.84 -6.87
C CYS A 146 -5.91 -8.88 -5.87
N PHE A 147 -6.52 -7.74 -5.65
CA PHE A 147 -7.59 -7.55 -4.67
C PHE A 147 -8.93 -7.30 -5.37
N VAL A 148 -9.94 -8.05 -4.99
CA VAL A 148 -11.34 -7.82 -5.40
C VAL A 148 -12.16 -7.52 -4.16
N LYS A 149 -12.90 -6.41 -4.15
CA LYS A 149 -13.75 -6.03 -3.02
C LYS A 149 -14.78 -7.12 -2.72
N ASN A 150 -14.85 -7.58 -1.47
CA ASN A 150 -15.69 -8.71 -1.01
C ASN A 150 -15.39 -10.04 -1.72
N GLY A 151 -14.24 -10.16 -2.36
CA GLY A 151 -13.79 -11.36 -3.06
C GLY A 151 -12.44 -11.86 -2.53
N ALA A 152 -11.75 -12.62 -3.37
CA ALA A 152 -10.44 -13.15 -3.05
C ALA A 152 -9.36 -12.07 -3.01
N ILE A 153 -8.35 -12.30 -2.18
CA ILE A 153 -7.07 -11.60 -2.18
C ILE A 153 -6.05 -12.62 -2.65
N GLU A 154 -5.50 -12.41 -3.84
CA GLU A 154 -4.59 -13.36 -4.46
C GLU A 154 -3.20 -12.75 -4.61
N PRO A 155 -2.14 -13.41 -4.12
CA PRO A 155 -0.78 -13.02 -4.44
C PRO A 155 -0.54 -13.10 -5.95
N VAL A 156 0.15 -12.10 -6.50
CA VAL A 156 0.58 -12.07 -7.89
C VAL A 156 2.06 -12.40 -7.93
N PRO A 157 2.46 -13.57 -8.43
CA PRO A 157 3.86 -13.94 -8.54
C PRO A 157 4.58 -12.99 -9.50
N LEU A 158 5.76 -12.54 -9.09
CA LEU A 158 6.60 -11.66 -9.87
C LEU A 158 7.69 -12.45 -10.61
N ARG A 159 7.80 -12.26 -11.90
CA ARG A 159 8.92 -12.81 -12.70
C ARG A 159 10.19 -11.97 -12.55
N LYS A 160 10.06 -10.67 -12.25
CA LYS A 160 11.16 -9.72 -12.06
C LYS A 160 10.86 -8.81 -10.88
N ALA A 161 11.91 -8.36 -10.21
CA ALA A 161 11.79 -7.36 -9.17
C ALA A 161 11.13 -6.06 -9.71
N LEU A 162 10.27 -5.45 -8.88
CA LEU A 162 9.70 -4.14 -9.16
C LEU A 162 10.52 -3.09 -8.42
N HIS A 163 11.06 -2.14 -9.16
CA HIS A 163 11.72 -0.97 -8.59
C HIS A 163 10.76 0.21 -8.68
N LEU A 164 10.19 0.57 -7.53
CA LEU A 164 9.18 1.62 -7.43
C LEU A 164 9.77 2.87 -6.78
N VAL A 165 9.33 4.03 -7.23
CA VAL A 165 9.60 5.31 -6.56
C VAL A 165 8.26 5.93 -6.19
N VAL A 166 8.10 6.21 -4.90
CA VAL A 166 6.92 6.88 -4.35
C VAL A 166 7.30 8.31 -4.01
N ALA A 167 6.47 9.28 -4.42
CA ALA A 167 6.70 10.67 -4.08
C ALA A 167 5.40 11.35 -3.64
N VAL A 168 5.47 12.17 -2.58
CA VAL A 168 4.37 13.03 -2.16
C VAL A 168 4.36 14.28 -3.02
N ALA A 169 3.32 14.45 -3.84
CA ALA A 169 3.26 15.48 -4.87
C ALA A 169 2.40 16.68 -4.49
N ALA A 170 1.45 16.50 -3.58
CA ALA A 170 0.56 17.55 -3.11
C ALA A 170 -0.01 17.19 -1.73
N PRO A 171 -0.54 18.16 -0.95
CA PRO A 171 -1.34 17.86 0.22
C PRO A 171 -2.48 16.91 -0.13
N PRO A 172 -2.75 15.86 0.67
CA PRO A 172 -3.80 14.90 0.36
C PRO A 172 -5.19 15.52 0.52
N ALA A 173 -6.09 15.19 -0.40
CA ALA A 173 -7.52 15.42 -0.20
C ALA A 173 -8.12 14.34 0.71
N LYS A 174 -9.28 14.62 1.31
CA LYS A 174 -9.99 13.61 2.08
C LYS A 174 -10.53 12.52 1.16
N THR A 175 -10.19 11.27 1.44
CA THR A 175 -10.64 10.11 0.64
C THR A 175 -12.15 10.11 0.45
N LYS A 176 -12.93 10.46 1.48
CA LYS A 176 -14.39 10.52 1.43
C LYS A 176 -14.90 11.51 0.37
N GLU A 177 -14.23 12.67 0.22
CA GLU A 177 -14.59 13.69 -0.77
C GLU A 177 -14.30 13.19 -2.19
N MET A 178 -13.17 12.52 -2.40
CA MET A 178 -12.81 11.97 -3.71
C MET A 178 -13.74 10.83 -4.11
N VAL A 179 -14.12 9.97 -3.18
CA VAL A 179 -15.10 8.89 -3.43
C VAL A 179 -16.48 9.46 -3.76
N ALA A 180 -16.92 10.51 -3.07
CA ALA A 180 -18.19 11.18 -3.37
C ALA A 180 -18.16 11.80 -4.78
N MET A 181 -17.07 12.49 -5.14
CA MET A 181 -16.93 13.07 -6.48
C MET A 181 -16.99 12.00 -7.60
N VAL A 182 -16.40 10.83 -7.39
CA VAL A 182 -16.49 9.72 -8.35
C VAL A 182 -17.91 9.14 -8.41
N ALA A 183 -18.64 9.13 -7.29
CA ALA A 183 -20.05 8.74 -7.27
C ALA A 183 -20.93 9.72 -8.09
N ASP A 184 -20.70 11.02 -7.96
CA ASP A 184 -21.40 12.06 -8.73
C ASP A 184 -21.10 11.92 -10.24
N LEU A 185 -19.88 11.54 -10.63
CA LEU A 185 -19.55 11.25 -12.04
C LEU A 185 -20.34 10.06 -12.58
N LYS A 186 -20.52 9.02 -11.75
CA LYS A 186 -21.33 7.86 -12.12
C LYS A 186 -22.81 8.24 -12.33
N GLU A 187 -23.36 9.11 -11.48
CA GLU A 187 -24.76 9.56 -11.59
C GLU A 187 -24.96 10.48 -12.79
N SER A 188 -24.00 11.39 -13.06
CA SER A 188 -24.10 12.36 -14.15
C SER A 188 -23.91 11.75 -15.55
N ASN A 189 -23.06 10.74 -15.70
CA ASN A 189 -22.79 10.06 -16.97
C ASN A 189 -22.48 8.56 -16.80
N PRO A 190 -23.52 7.74 -16.48
CA PRO A 190 -23.32 6.32 -16.19
C PRO A 190 -22.71 5.55 -17.36
N THR A 191 -23.08 5.86 -18.59
CA THR A 191 -22.56 5.17 -19.79
C THR A 191 -21.04 5.39 -19.95
N GLN A 192 -20.55 6.62 -19.76
CA GLN A 192 -19.12 6.91 -19.86
C GLN A 192 -18.37 6.33 -18.65
N PHE A 193 -18.99 6.38 -17.48
CA PHE A 193 -18.44 5.77 -16.28
C PHE A 193 -18.21 4.26 -16.44
N ASP A 194 -19.20 3.53 -16.96
CA ASP A 194 -19.09 2.08 -17.20
C ASP A 194 -18.04 1.75 -18.27
N LYS A 195 -17.89 2.57 -19.32
CA LYS A 195 -16.79 2.42 -20.28
C LYS A 195 -15.44 2.58 -19.63
N ASN A 196 -15.28 3.58 -18.76
CA ASN A 196 -14.02 3.81 -18.03
C ASN A 196 -13.73 2.68 -17.04
N LEU A 197 -14.74 2.13 -16.34
CA LEU A 197 -14.58 0.94 -15.50
C LEU A 197 -14.12 -0.27 -16.32
N GLY A 198 -14.71 -0.49 -17.50
CA GLY A 198 -14.27 -1.54 -18.42
C GLY A 198 -12.82 -1.36 -18.89
N ALA A 199 -12.44 -0.11 -19.20
CA ALA A 199 -11.04 0.20 -19.54
C ALA A 199 -10.08 -0.10 -18.38
N ILE A 200 -10.39 0.36 -17.15
CA ILE A 200 -9.55 0.07 -15.98
C ILE A 200 -9.46 -1.44 -15.73
N ARG A 201 -10.58 -2.19 -15.86
CA ARG A 201 -10.56 -3.66 -15.75
C ARG A 201 -9.56 -4.29 -16.71
N SER A 202 -9.62 -3.93 -17.99
CA SER A 202 -8.71 -4.44 -19.00
C SER A 202 -7.25 -4.05 -18.71
N LEU A 203 -7.00 -2.83 -18.21
CA LEU A 203 -5.66 -2.41 -17.79
C LEU A 203 -5.13 -3.26 -16.64
N VAL A 204 -5.94 -3.54 -15.63
CA VAL A 204 -5.57 -4.37 -14.47
C VAL A 204 -5.28 -5.82 -14.90
N GLU A 205 -6.13 -6.41 -15.73
CA GLU A 205 -5.96 -7.78 -16.25
C GLU A 205 -4.66 -7.91 -17.05
N ASN A 206 -4.40 -6.97 -17.96
CA ASN A 206 -3.15 -6.96 -18.74
C ASN A 206 -1.92 -6.69 -17.87
N ALA A 207 -2.02 -5.82 -16.85
CA ALA A 207 -0.93 -5.56 -15.93
C ALA A 207 -0.58 -6.81 -15.08
N ASN A 208 -1.59 -7.60 -14.69
CA ASN A 208 -1.37 -8.89 -14.03
C ASN A 208 -0.56 -9.85 -14.93
N VAL A 209 -0.89 -9.92 -16.23
CA VAL A 209 -0.12 -10.70 -17.21
C VAL A 209 1.32 -10.18 -17.33
N CYS A 210 1.51 -8.85 -17.38
CA CYS A 210 2.84 -8.24 -17.46
C CYS A 210 3.70 -8.57 -16.22
N LEU A 211 3.12 -8.53 -15.01
CA LEU A 211 3.81 -8.86 -13.76
C LEU A 211 4.29 -10.33 -13.77
N ARG A 212 3.40 -11.26 -14.11
CA ARG A 212 3.72 -12.69 -14.23
C ARG A 212 4.72 -13.00 -15.33
N GLY A 213 4.70 -12.24 -16.42
CA GLY A 213 5.61 -12.38 -17.57
C GLY A 213 6.93 -11.59 -17.43
N GLY A 214 7.02 -10.66 -16.46
CA GLY A 214 8.18 -9.78 -16.30
C GLY A 214 8.32 -8.70 -17.36
N ASP A 215 7.23 -8.32 -18.05
CA ASP A 215 7.21 -7.22 -19.02
C ASP A 215 6.97 -5.87 -18.34
N LEU A 216 8.01 -5.33 -17.73
CA LEU A 216 7.95 -4.05 -17.00
C LEU A 216 7.69 -2.86 -17.95
N VAL A 217 8.10 -2.95 -19.22
CA VAL A 217 7.88 -1.86 -20.19
C VAL A 217 6.39 -1.70 -20.49
N SER A 218 5.71 -2.81 -20.78
CA SER A 218 4.26 -2.79 -20.99
C SER A 218 3.51 -2.41 -19.72
N LEU A 219 3.95 -2.89 -18.54
CA LEU A 219 3.37 -2.50 -17.26
C LEU A 219 3.43 -0.98 -17.06
N GLY A 220 4.57 -0.34 -17.34
CA GLY A 220 4.71 1.12 -17.24
C GLY A 220 3.73 1.86 -18.16
N LYS A 221 3.55 1.40 -19.40
CA LYS A 221 2.57 1.97 -20.34
C LYS A 221 1.13 1.82 -19.82
N LEU A 222 0.79 0.68 -19.23
CA LEU A 222 -0.53 0.46 -18.62
C LEU A 222 -0.77 1.39 -17.43
N MET A 223 0.26 1.66 -16.62
CA MET A 223 0.19 2.66 -15.55
C MET A 223 -0.10 4.05 -16.11
N ASP A 224 0.58 4.47 -17.18
CA ASP A 224 0.34 5.78 -17.82
C ASP A 224 -1.08 5.87 -18.41
N LEU A 225 -1.59 4.81 -19.05
CA LEU A 225 -2.98 4.76 -19.53
C LEU A 225 -3.98 4.86 -18.38
N CYS A 226 -3.70 4.20 -17.25
CA CYS A 226 -4.53 4.32 -16.05
C CYS A 226 -4.53 5.75 -15.51
N GLN A 227 -3.35 6.44 -15.49
CA GLN A 227 -3.27 7.86 -15.14
C GLN A 227 -4.18 8.73 -15.98
N MET A 228 -4.25 8.49 -17.28
CA MET A 228 -5.12 9.25 -18.18
C MET A 228 -6.61 9.08 -17.82
N VAL A 229 -7.04 7.86 -17.48
CA VAL A 229 -8.43 7.61 -17.05
C VAL A 229 -8.71 8.32 -15.72
N LEU A 230 -7.80 8.22 -14.74
CA LEU A 230 -7.96 8.87 -13.43
C LEU A 230 -7.94 10.40 -13.55
N ALA A 231 -7.11 10.97 -14.42
CA ALA A 231 -7.11 12.40 -14.73
C ALA A 231 -8.44 12.82 -15.39
N GLY A 232 -9.01 12.00 -16.29
CA GLY A 232 -10.33 12.20 -16.85
C GLY A 232 -11.47 12.16 -15.81
N TRP A 233 -11.27 11.51 -14.69
CA TRP A 233 -12.16 11.54 -13.52
C TRP A 233 -11.86 12.71 -12.56
N MET A 234 -11.01 13.66 -12.97
CA MET A 234 -10.62 14.84 -12.17
C MET A 234 -9.91 14.48 -10.85
N LEU A 235 -9.31 13.30 -10.76
CA LEU A 235 -8.60 12.83 -9.59
C LEU A 235 -7.14 13.30 -9.56
N SER A 236 -6.60 13.77 -10.68
CA SER A 236 -5.24 14.27 -10.77
C SER A 236 -5.19 15.78 -10.59
N THR A 237 -4.24 16.25 -9.80
CA THR A 237 -3.94 17.66 -9.60
C THR A 237 -2.71 18.06 -10.41
N GLU A 238 -2.47 19.37 -10.56
CA GLU A 238 -1.27 19.89 -11.25
C GLU A 238 0.02 19.33 -10.63
N GLY A 239 0.10 19.26 -9.28
CA GLY A 239 1.27 18.70 -8.59
C GLY A 239 1.51 17.23 -8.93
N LEU A 240 0.43 16.41 -9.00
CA LEU A 240 0.51 15.01 -9.39
C LEU A 240 0.98 14.86 -10.86
N GLU A 241 0.45 15.68 -11.78
CA GLU A 241 0.85 15.66 -13.18
C GLU A 241 2.31 16.07 -13.38
N ILE A 242 2.76 17.12 -12.66
CA ILE A 242 4.15 17.56 -12.69
C ILE A 242 5.08 16.45 -12.17
N ALA A 243 4.73 15.82 -11.03
CA ALA A 243 5.53 14.74 -10.45
C ALA A 243 5.60 13.52 -11.39
N CYS A 244 4.49 13.10 -12.00
CA CYS A 244 4.47 12.03 -13.01
C CYS A 244 5.34 12.38 -14.23
N LYS A 245 5.29 13.63 -14.74
CA LYS A 245 6.12 14.10 -15.84
C LYS A 245 7.60 14.09 -15.48
N VAL A 246 7.97 14.54 -14.28
CA VAL A 246 9.35 14.52 -13.78
C VAL A 246 9.86 13.07 -13.67
N ALA A 247 9.08 12.15 -13.12
CA ALA A 247 9.45 10.76 -13.00
C ALA A 247 9.72 10.12 -14.38
N ARG A 248 8.83 10.29 -15.35
CA ARG A 248 9.02 9.80 -16.72
C ARG A 248 10.23 10.44 -17.40
N GLY A 249 10.42 11.75 -17.24
CA GLY A 249 11.59 12.47 -17.77
C GLY A 249 12.92 12.01 -17.19
N ALA A 250 12.93 11.44 -15.97
CA ALA A 250 14.10 10.85 -15.34
C ALA A 250 14.34 9.37 -15.70
N GLY A 251 13.45 8.76 -16.48
CA GLY A 251 13.59 7.41 -17.02
C GLY A 251 12.65 6.37 -16.43
N ALA A 252 11.62 6.76 -15.66
CA ALA A 252 10.58 5.83 -15.26
C ALA A 252 9.84 5.27 -16.49
N LEU A 253 9.52 3.98 -16.47
CA LEU A 253 8.74 3.29 -17.51
C LEU A 253 7.28 3.74 -17.55
N GLY A 254 6.75 4.19 -16.41
CA GLY A 254 5.43 4.76 -16.23
C GLY A 254 5.29 5.38 -14.87
N ALA A 255 4.33 6.30 -14.71
CA ALA A 255 4.08 6.97 -13.44
C ALA A 255 2.62 7.43 -13.34
N LYS A 256 2.01 7.26 -12.16
CA LYS A 256 0.62 7.63 -11.92
C LYS A 256 0.37 7.99 -10.46
N LEU A 257 -0.72 8.69 -10.21
CA LEU A 257 -1.21 8.86 -8.84
C LEU A 257 -1.49 7.51 -8.18
N THR A 258 -1.38 7.43 -6.86
CA THR A 258 -1.77 6.27 -6.07
C THR A 258 -2.69 6.68 -4.92
N GLY A 259 -3.70 5.87 -4.63
CA GLY A 259 -4.71 6.15 -3.62
C GLY A 259 -5.92 6.91 -4.17
N SER A 260 -6.54 7.78 -3.35
CA SER A 260 -7.80 8.44 -3.70
C SER A 260 -7.67 9.61 -4.69
N GLY A 261 -6.45 10.09 -4.95
CA GLY A 261 -6.29 11.29 -5.79
C GLY A 261 -6.69 12.59 -5.07
N GLY A 262 -6.87 13.66 -5.85
CA GLY A 262 -7.09 15.00 -5.32
C GLY A 262 -5.86 15.60 -4.61
N GLY A 263 -4.73 14.94 -4.68
CA GLY A 263 -3.46 15.21 -3.99
C GLY A 263 -2.81 13.91 -3.55
N GLY A 264 -1.93 13.96 -2.54
CA GLY A 264 -1.22 12.80 -2.01
C GLY A 264 -0.02 12.41 -2.86
N ALA A 265 0.13 11.12 -3.17
CA ALA A 265 1.35 10.56 -3.74
C ALA A 265 1.18 10.07 -5.18
N ILE A 266 2.32 9.95 -5.86
CA ILE A 266 2.49 9.19 -7.10
C ILE A 266 3.29 7.92 -6.83
N VAL A 267 3.14 6.94 -7.70
CA VAL A 267 4.04 5.79 -7.85
C VAL A 267 4.60 5.77 -9.25
N ALA A 268 5.91 5.62 -9.37
CA ALA A 268 6.63 5.49 -10.64
C ALA A 268 7.34 4.13 -10.68
N LEU A 269 7.33 3.47 -11.84
CA LEU A 269 8.01 2.20 -12.08
C LEU A 269 9.33 2.48 -12.81
N ALA A 270 10.44 2.07 -12.21
CA ALA A 270 11.76 2.14 -12.84
C ALA A 270 12.19 0.76 -13.38
N PRO A 271 12.99 0.71 -14.47
CA PRO A 271 13.48 -0.55 -15.02
C PRO A 271 14.51 -1.25 -14.13
N ASP A 272 15.24 -0.48 -13.32
CA ASP A 272 16.34 -0.95 -12.48
C ASP A 272 16.58 0.00 -11.29
N PRO A 273 17.42 -0.41 -10.28
CA PRO A 273 17.72 0.43 -9.13
C PRO A 273 18.41 1.76 -9.46
N ALA A 274 19.24 1.80 -10.49
CA ALA A 274 19.98 3.02 -10.85
C ALA A 274 19.02 4.10 -11.39
N ILE A 275 18.06 3.68 -12.21
CA ILE A 275 16.99 4.57 -12.70
C ILE A 275 16.07 4.97 -11.55
N ALA A 276 15.71 4.06 -10.62
CA ALA A 276 14.93 4.40 -9.44
C ALA A 276 15.61 5.51 -8.62
N GLY A 277 16.92 5.42 -8.39
CA GLY A 277 17.70 6.45 -7.71
C GLY A 277 17.69 7.80 -8.46
N ARG A 278 17.79 7.79 -9.81
CA ARG A 278 17.67 9.01 -10.62
C ARG A 278 16.29 9.64 -10.55
N VAL A 279 15.23 8.83 -10.62
CA VAL A 279 13.85 9.29 -10.51
C VAL A 279 13.61 9.92 -9.12
N GLN A 280 14.05 9.25 -8.06
CA GLN A 280 13.96 9.78 -6.70
C GLN A 280 14.66 11.14 -6.58
N THR A 281 15.90 11.24 -7.08
CA THR A 281 16.70 12.48 -7.05
C THR A 281 16.01 13.61 -7.84
N ALA A 282 15.50 13.30 -9.04
CA ALA A 282 14.82 14.28 -9.89
C ALA A 282 13.53 14.82 -9.24
N LEU A 283 12.75 13.96 -8.57
CA LEU A 283 11.55 14.35 -7.83
C LEU A 283 11.91 15.22 -6.62
N ALA A 284 12.90 14.80 -5.83
CA ALA A 284 13.38 15.57 -4.67
C ALA A 284 13.89 16.96 -5.07
N ALA A 285 14.61 17.08 -6.19
CA ALA A 285 15.09 18.37 -6.72
C ALA A 285 13.95 19.32 -7.14
N ARG A 286 12.74 18.80 -7.35
CA ARG A 286 11.53 19.59 -7.63
C ARG A 286 10.66 19.84 -6.38
N GLY A 287 11.17 19.49 -5.19
CA GLY A 287 10.48 19.69 -3.93
C GLY A 287 9.44 18.60 -3.60
N PHE A 288 9.46 17.46 -4.30
CA PHE A 288 8.61 16.32 -3.99
C PHE A 288 9.38 15.31 -3.14
N PRO A 289 9.10 15.21 -1.82
CA PRO A 289 9.73 14.17 -0.99
C PRO A 289 9.47 12.79 -1.58
N ALA A 290 10.55 12.06 -1.88
CA ALA A 290 10.46 10.78 -2.58
C ALA A 290 11.36 9.72 -1.94
N PHE A 291 10.94 8.46 -2.05
CA PHE A 291 11.75 7.30 -1.68
C PHE A 291 11.59 6.18 -2.70
N ALA A 292 12.66 5.41 -2.88
CA ALA A 292 12.64 4.19 -3.67
C ALA A 292 12.35 3.00 -2.77
N CYS A 293 11.69 2.00 -3.33
CA CYS A 293 11.46 0.69 -2.72
C CYS A 293 11.52 -0.40 -3.79
N GLN A 294 11.80 -1.62 -3.36
CA GLN A 294 11.88 -2.80 -4.21
C GLN A 294 10.89 -3.86 -3.72
N VAL A 295 10.33 -4.60 -4.65
CA VAL A 295 9.55 -5.81 -4.36
C VAL A 295 10.19 -6.93 -5.17
N ASP A 296 10.75 -7.90 -4.47
CA ASP A 296 11.42 -9.03 -5.09
C ASP A 296 10.44 -10.13 -5.52
N PRO A 297 10.79 -10.93 -6.53
CA PRO A 297 10.09 -12.18 -6.81
C PRO A 297 10.11 -13.08 -5.57
N ASP A 298 8.99 -13.76 -5.30
CA ASP A 298 8.95 -14.78 -4.26
C ASP A 298 9.93 -15.91 -4.61
N GLN A 299 10.85 -16.21 -3.70
CA GLN A 299 11.89 -17.23 -3.91
C GLN A 299 11.30 -18.65 -4.02
N ASN A 300 10.01 -18.84 -3.73
CA ASN A 300 9.33 -20.13 -3.77
C ASN A 300 8.67 -20.47 -5.12
N ASP A 301 8.59 -19.53 -6.06
CA ASP A 301 8.03 -19.74 -7.40
C ASP A 301 9.15 -19.76 -8.46
N ASP A 302 10.06 -20.75 -8.39
CA ASP A 302 10.86 -21.13 -9.55
C ASP A 302 10.13 -22.27 -10.29
N PRO A 303 9.35 -21.99 -11.34
CA PRO A 303 8.63 -23.01 -12.10
C PRO A 303 9.57 -23.94 -12.89
N ASP A 304 10.85 -23.60 -12.99
CA ASP A 304 11.85 -24.36 -13.77
C ASP A 304 12.77 -25.24 -12.89
N GLY A 305 12.56 -25.30 -11.56
CA GLY A 305 13.09 -26.35 -10.68
C GLY A 305 14.62 -26.56 -10.69
N HIS A 306 15.41 -25.53 -10.94
CA HIS A 306 16.87 -25.64 -10.82
C HIS A 306 17.33 -25.44 -9.38
N SER A 307 17.02 -26.46 -8.53
CA SER A 307 17.65 -26.59 -7.21
C SER A 307 19.15 -26.84 -7.40
N HIS A 308 19.96 -25.81 -7.20
CA HIS A 308 21.39 -25.98 -6.97
C HIS A 308 21.59 -26.69 -5.63
N HIS A 309 21.55 -28.03 -5.66
CA HIS A 309 22.16 -28.84 -4.64
C HIS A 309 23.69 -28.67 -4.74
N GLY A 310 24.24 -27.71 -4.00
CA GLY A 310 25.66 -27.65 -3.70
C GLY A 310 26.04 -28.85 -2.85
N GLY A 311 26.49 -29.92 -3.50
CA GLY A 311 27.08 -31.06 -2.84
C GLY A 311 28.37 -30.65 -2.12
N HIS A 312 28.37 -30.66 -0.82
CA HIS A 312 29.60 -30.74 -0.04
C HIS A 312 30.14 -32.16 -0.16
N ALA A 313 31.14 -32.35 -1.03
CA ALA A 313 32.01 -33.52 -0.99
C ALA A 313 33.01 -33.34 0.15
N HIS A 314 32.89 -34.19 1.14
CA HIS A 314 34.01 -34.48 2.06
C HIS A 314 35.04 -35.34 1.32
N GLY A 315 36.29 -34.92 1.31
CA GLY A 315 37.49 -35.64 0.97
C GLY A 315 38.62 -35.09 1.81
#